data_e3bbf140d47fadd782c199dd44fd8567
#
_entry.id   e3bbf140d47fadd782c199dd44fd8567
#
_cell.length_a   1.000
_cell.length_b   1.000
_cell.length_c   1.000
_cell.angle_alpha   90.00
_cell.angle_beta   90.00
_cell.angle_gamma   90.00
#
_symmetry.space_group_name_H-M   'P 1'
#
loop_
_entity.id
_entity.type
_entity.pdbx_description
1 polymer ?
#
loop_
_entity_poly.entity_id
_entity_poly.type
_entity_poly.pdbx_seq_one_letter_code
_entity_poly.pdbx_strand_id
1 'polypeptide(L)'
;RVRRQRQMCIRDSYITHFRKIFYIILFSSAVWFISFSIFPENQVIKIEVGDVSPVSFSAPRFLSVVDEQETQKLKENARNNVAPVYSIDTKINVSVIDGITEMFLTIIKARTEEVLVTDNETNPENPQSIVETQELSKVEQIEKVQSSLLFSTISTSAVEVLVEISNFDNLNSSNFLTQIEFEAKSQADILLINGINNENLNQIRQTIVQTPPNLNLPSELYVLVPEARVRSMVGEIIAENLIANQKLEDELWNEQKNKVSDAVEVVTVQFFKDEIIVNEGEIIDEVLYKALDEFGYLSGESRTVQTSAIPIIFSVFLVLYVLLWRLRDSIWKNDNELLLMLTLILVSSIFLRGVSYYSNLSDLDFIQYALPVSFVGVISVILLNLRATLILSLSSSLLALAGGGNIGLVALGALGTIIPAVFLSEDTDRSLLRERIIYISLTQPLLAFGVYFFLRDDGNLTQILIFSFLSALIANLAAFSLTSYIESMFRLTSSFKLSELADRNHPALRYLEDNAIGTFNHSLVVGTLADRAANKIGANSQLARAMAYYHDLGKTVNPTMFVENQIGSSNPHDGLLPMESANILKAHVTAVSYTHLRAHETRSY
;
A
#
# COMPACT_ATOMS: atom_id res chain seq x y z
N ARG A 1 58.40 4.62 37.41
CA ARG A 1 57.33 3.61 37.58
C ARG A 1 55.95 4.13 37.14
N VAL A 2 55.50 5.27 37.58
CA VAL A 2 54.16 5.83 37.24
C VAL A 2 54.00 6.09 35.73
N ARG A 3 55.05 6.57 35.01
CA ARG A 3 55.00 6.79 33.55
C ARG A 3 54.90 5.46 32.76
N ARG A 4 55.56 4.40 33.18
CA ARG A 4 55.42 3.05 32.58
C ARG A 4 54.03 2.46 32.84
N GLN A 5 53.50 2.59 34.06
CA GLN A 5 52.12 2.18 34.34
C GLN A 5 51.08 2.91 33.50
N ARG A 6 51.20 4.25 33.33
CA ARG A 6 50.32 5.00 32.43
C ARG A 6 50.42 4.57 30.96
N GLN A 7 51.66 4.30 30.47
CA GLN A 7 51.83 3.81 29.10
C GLN A 7 51.29 2.38 28.92
N MET A 8 51.41 1.48 29.91
CA MET A 8 50.78 0.15 29.88
C MET A 8 49.26 0.26 29.89
N CYS A 9 48.65 1.05 30.78
CA CYS A 9 47.20 1.26 30.80
C CYS A 9 46.65 1.87 29.51
N ILE A 10 47.35 2.82 28.88
CA ILE A 10 46.98 3.40 27.61
C ILE A 10 47.02 2.37 26.48
N ARG A 11 48.13 1.57 26.43
CA ARG A 11 48.28 0.50 25.42
C ARG A 11 47.24 -0.60 25.57
N ASP A 12 46.91 -1.00 26.79
CA ASP A 12 45.87 -2.00 27.05
C ASP A 12 44.48 -1.48 26.71
N SER A 13 44.22 -0.20 26.92
CA SER A 13 42.98 0.42 26.48
C SER A 13 42.83 0.43 24.95
N TYR A 14 43.89 0.75 24.20
CA TYR A 14 43.85 0.70 22.73
C TYR A 14 43.67 -0.71 22.19
N ILE A 15 44.34 -1.71 22.77
CA ILE A 15 44.22 -3.12 22.37
C ILE A 15 42.77 -3.62 22.61
N THR A 16 42.18 -3.28 23.74
CA THR A 16 40.79 -3.67 24.05
C THR A 16 39.78 -3.01 23.12
N HIS A 17 39.96 -1.74 22.78
CA HIS A 17 39.10 -1.07 21.80
C HIS A 17 39.24 -1.68 20.40
N PHE A 18 40.47 -1.95 19.96
CA PHE A 18 40.71 -2.56 18.65
C PHE A 18 40.07 -3.95 18.55
N ARG A 19 40.15 -4.76 19.60
CA ARG A 19 39.51 -6.08 19.66
C ARG A 19 37.99 -6.00 19.57
N LYS A 20 37.36 -5.04 20.23
CA LYS A 20 35.90 -4.81 20.15
C LYS A 20 35.45 -4.36 18.77
N ILE A 21 36.20 -3.46 18.16
CA ILE A 21 35.93 -3.04 16.77
C ILE A 21 36.07 -4.25 15.82
N PHE A 22 37.09 -5.07 16.01
CA PHE A 22 37.26 -6.28 15.21
C PHE A 22 36.08 -7.24 15.35
N TYR A 23 35.56 -7.49 16.55
CA TYR A 23 34.37 -8.32 16.76
C TYR A 23 33.16 -7.72 16.05
N ILE A 24 32.93 -6.42 16.17
CA ILE A 24 31.80 -5.75 15.51
C ILE A 24 31.87 -5.90 13.99
N ILE A 25 33.04 -5.70 13.39
CA ILE A 25 33.26 -5.87 11.94
C ILE A 25 33.02 -7.34 11.53
N LEU A 26 33.58 -8.28 12.29
CA LEU A 26 33.43 -9.72 12.02
C LEU A 26 31.94 -10.14 12.01
N PHE A 27 31.20 -9.75 13.05
CA PHE A 27 29.79 -10.11 13.16
C PHE A 27 28.94 -9.37 12.14
N SER A 28 29.22 -8.10 11.82
CA SER A 28 28.57 -7.37 10.74
C SER A 28 28.76 -8.06 9.39
N SER A 29 29.98 -8.51 9.09
CA SER A 29 30.29 -9.27 7.89
C SER A 29 29.57 -10.63 7.85
N ALA A 30 29.46 -11.30 9.00
CA ALA A 30 28.75 -12.56 9.12
C ALA A 30 27.24 -12.39 8.89
N VAL A 31 26.63 -11.33 9.45
CA VAL A 31 25.21 -10.98 9.21
C VAL A 31 24.97 -10.68 7.73
N TRP A 32 25.87 -9.92 7.11
CA TRP A 32 25.79 -9.64 5.67
C TRP A 32 25.88 -10.92 4.84
N PHE A 33 26.87 -11.78 5.13
CA PHE A 33 27.05 -13.05 4.43
C PHE A 33 25.83 -13.96 4.56
N ILE A 34 25.26 -14.11 5.76
CA ILE A 34 24.07 -14.91 5.99
C ILE A 34 22.89 -14.34 5.20
N SER A 35 22.70 -13.02 5.24
CA SER A 35 21.57 -12.36 4.57
C SER A 35 21.58 -12.51 3.05
N PHE A 36 22.74 -12.59 2.41
CA PHE A 36 22.86 -12.55 0.95
C PHE A 36 23.43 -13.82 0.29
N SER A 37 24.15 -14.66 1.05
CA SER A 37 24.79 -15.86 0.48
C SER A 37 24.06 -17.15 0.86
N ILE A 38 23.49 -17.22 2.07
CA ILE A 38 22.76 -18.43 2.52
C ILE A 38 21.31 -18.41 2.04
N PHE A 39 20.71 -17.22 1.94
CA PHE A 39 19.34 -17.02 1.46
C PHE A 39 19.37 -16.13 0.20
N PRO A 40 19.80 -16.65 -0.96
CA PRO A 40 19.82 -15.87 -2.18
C PRO A 40 18.40 -15.51 -2.61
N GLU A 41 18.18 -14.28 -3.01
CA GLU A 41 16.96 -13.90 -3.72
C GLU A 41 16.95 -14.58 -5.10
N ASN A 42 15.76 -14.92 -5.59
CA ASN A 42 15.58 -15.48 -6.91
C ASN A 42 16.28 -14.60 -7.96
N GLN A 43 16.97 -15.24 -8.91
CA GLN A 43 17.63 -14.53 -10.02
C GLN A 43 16.56 -13.75 -10.79
N VAL A 44 16.68 -12.43 -10.74
CA VAL A 44 15.81 -11.56 -11.54
C VAL A 44 16.17 -11.73 -13.00
N ILE A 45 15.25 -12.26 -13.75
CA ILE A 45 15.35 -12.36 -15.20
C ILE A 45 14.88 -11.02 -15.76
N LYS A 46 15.78 -10.30 -16.47
CA LYS A 46 15.37 -9.09 -17.20
C LYS A 46 14.55 -9.51 -18.41
N ILE A 47 13.30 -9.19 -18.37
CA ILE A 47 12.32 -9.42 -19.44
C ILE A 47 11.59 -8.09 -19.65
N GLU A 48 11.36 -7.74 -20.90
CA GLU A 48 10.54 -6.60 -21.31
C GLU A 48 9.29 -7.10 -22.06
N VAL A 49 8.29 -6.25 -22.18
CA VAL A 49 7.08 -6.59 -22.96
C VAL A 49 7.47 -6.82 -24.41
N GLY A 50 7.10 -7.96 -24.96
CA GLY A 50 7.45 -8.40 -26.31
C GLY A 50 8.65 -9.35 -26.37
N ASP A 51 9.35 -9.58 -25.25
CA ASP A 51 10.43 -10.57 -25.19
C ASP A 51 9.87 -11.99 -25.15
N VAL A 52 10.73 -12.94 -25.53
CA VAL A 52 10.43 -14.37 -25.46
C VAL A 52 10.84 -14.89 -24.09
N SER A 53 9.94 -15.60 -23.43
CA SER A 53 10.23 -16.17 -22.12
C SER A 53 11.37 -17.18 -22.16
N PRO A 54 12.43 -17.01 -21.36
CA PRO A 54 13.58 -17.93 -21.32
C PRO A 54 13.29 -19.22 -20.54
N VAL A 55 12.24 -19.25 -19.74
CA VAL A 55 11.80 -20.38 -18.92
C VAL A 55 10.28 -20.34 -18.73
N SER A 56 9.68 -21.47 -18.39
CA SER A 56 8.26 -21.50 -17.99
C SER A 56 8.09 -20.95 -16.59
N PHE A 57 7.13 -20.03 -16.40
CA PHE A 57 6.75 -19.47 -15.10
C PHE A 57 5.40 -20.01 -14.67
N SER A 58 5.26 -20.37 -13.40
CA SER A 58 3.99 -20.77 -12.79
C SER A 58 3.56 -19.77 -11.71
N ALA A 59 2.26 -19.64 -11.49
CA ALA A 59 1.70 -18.77 -10.47
C ALA A 59 1.94 -19.37 -9.06
N PRO A 60 2.67 -18.71 -8.17
CA PRO A 60 2.93 -19.21 -6.82
C PRO A 60 1.70 -19.08 -5.91
N ARG A 61 0.77 -18.20 -6.27
CA ARG A 61 -0.46 -17.89 -5.53
C ARG A 61 -1.54 -17.44 -6.50
N PHE A 62 -2.79 -17.32 -6.02
CA PHE A 62 -3.84 -16.68 -6.80
C PHE A 62 -3.51 -15.19 -7.04
N LEU A 63 -3.77 -14.73 -8.27
CA LEU A 63 -3.62 -13.34 -8.67
C LEU A 63 -4.66 -12.99 -9.73
N SER A 64 -5.23 -11.79 -9.64
CA SER A 64 -6.11 -11.22 -10.66
C SER A 64 -5.47 -9.95 -11.20
N VAL A 65 -5.13 -9.94 -12.48
CA VAL A 65 -4.48 -8.82 -13.18
C VAL A 65 -5.46 -8.16 -14.12
N VAL A 66 -5.46 -6.84 -14.15
CA VAL A 66 -6.33 -6.06 -15.05
C VAL A 66 -5.73 -6.05 -16.46
N ASP A 67 -6.53 -6.49 -17.44
CA ASP A 67 -6.23 -6.31 -18.86
C ASP A 67 -6.71 -4.92 -19.32
N GLU A 68 -5.78 -3.97 -19.31
CA GLU A 68 -6.07 -2.60 -19.72
C GLU A 68 -6.36 -2.48 -21.22
N GLN A 69 -5.71 -3.29 -22.06
CA GLN A 69 -5.87 -3.23 -23.51
C GLN A 69 -7.26 -3.71 -23.92
N GLU A 70 -7.68 -4.88 -23.42
CA GLU A 70 -9.02 -5.39 -23.73
C GLU A 70 -10.12 -4.55 -23.07
N THR A 71 -9.89 -4.05 -21.84
CA THR A 71 -10.80 -3.10 -21.19
C THR A 71 -10.98 -1.82 -22.02
N GLN A 72 -9.88 -1.24 -22.52
CA GLN A 72 -9.93 -0.02 -23.34
C GLN A 72 -10.64 -0.27 -24.68
N LYS A 73 -10.37 -1.40 -25.30
CA LYS A 73 -11.03 -1.79 -26.56
C LYS A 73 -12.53 -1.99 -26.39
N LEU A 74 -12.98 -2.59 -25.28
CA LEU A 74 -14.40 -2.69 -24.96
C LEU A 74 -15.03 -1.33 -24.70
N LYS A 75 -14.33 -0.42 -24.01
CA LYS A 75 -14.77 0.96 -23.80
C LYS A 75 -14.92 1.73 -25.10
N GLU A 76 -13.97 1.61 -26.02
CA GLU A 76 -14.02 2.23 -27.34
C GLU A 76 -15.18 1.67 -28.18
N ASN A 77 -15.34 0.36 -28.21
CA ASN A 77 -16.47 -0.28 -28.88
C ASN A 77 -17.82 0.18 -28.32
N ALA A 78 -17.92 0.26 -27.01
CA ALA A 78 -19.12 0.77 -26.35
C ALA A 78 -19.42 2.23 -26.73
N ARG A 79 -18.40 3.10 -26.79
CA ARG A 79 -18.53 4.49 -27.25
C ARG A 79 -18.98 4.61 -28.70
N ASN A 80 -18.41 3.77 -29.58
CA ASN A 80 -18.69 3.83 -31.01
C ASN A 80 -20.10 3.34 -31.36
N ASN A 81 -20.72 2.54 -30.51
CA ASN A 81 -22.07 2.03 -30.69
C ASN A 81 -23.17 2.98 -30.17
N VAL A 82 -22.83 4.12 -29.57
CA VAL A 82 -23.82 5.09 -29.09
C VAL A 82 -24.37 5.87 -30.26
N ALA A 83 -25.67 5.77 -30.46
CA ALA A 83 -26.38 6.53 -31.51
C ALA A 83 -26.26 8.04 -31.26
N PRO A 84 -26.14 8.85 -32.34
CA PRO A 84 -26.09 10.31 -32.22
C PRO A 84 -27.40 10.88 -31.68
N VAL A 85 -27.27 11.87 -30.81
CA VAL A 85 -28.41 12.57 -30.19
C VAL A 85 -28.70 13.85 -30.98
N TYR A 86 -29.95 14.00 -31.46
CA TYR A 86 -30.37 15.19 -32.18
C TYR A 86 -31.42 15.96 -31.38
N SER A 87 -31.36 17.29 -31.46
CA SER A 87 -32.42 18.19 -31.00
C SER A 87 -33.06 18.89 -32.19
N ILE A 88 -34.30 19.39 -32.01
CA ILE A 88 -35.03 20.16 -33.02
C ILE A 88 -34.79 21.64 -32.76
N ASP A 89 -34.27 22.36 -33.76
CA ASP A 89 -34.15 23.81 -33.72
C ASP A 89 -35.49 24.47 -34.10
N THR A 90 -36.23 24.90 -33.10
CA THR A 90 -37.50 25.55 -33.26
C THR A 90 -37.44 26.89 -34.02
N LYS A 91 -36.27 27.54 -34.06
CA LYS A 91 -36.09 28.77 -34.84
C LYS A 91 -36.15 28.50 -36.33
N ILE A 92 -35.63 27.35 -36.77
CA ILE A 92 -35.75 26.93 -38.17
C ILE A 92 -37.19 26.62 -38.51
N ASN A 93 -37.95 26.00 -37.60
CA ASN A 93 -39.38 25.75 -37.84
C ASN A 93 -40.14 27.06 -38.09
N VAL A 94 -39.89 28.09 -37.28
CA VAL A 94 -40.47 29.42 -37.47
C VAL A 94 -40.08 30.02 -38.83
N SER A 95 -38.79 29.90 -39.18
CA SER A 95 -38.29 30.42 -40.47
C SER A 95 -38.99 29.77 -41.68
N VAL A 96 -39.23 28.44 -41.62
CA VAL A 96 -39.96 27.72 -42.68
C VAL A 96 -41.40 28.20 -42.80
N ILE A 97 -42.09 28.38 -41.68
CA ILE A 97 -43.46 28.87 -41.63
C ILE A 97 -43.56 30.32 -42.14
N ASP A 98 -42.59 31.17 -41.74
CA ASP A 98 -42.50 32.56 -42.23
C ASP A 98 -42.22 32.61 -43.73
N GLY A 99 -41.37 31.75 -44.27
CA GLY A 99 -41.12 31.65 -45.70
C GLY A 99 -42.37 31.31 -46.53
N ILE A 100 -43.14 30.32 -46.03
CA ILE A 100 -44.48 30.03 -46.66
C ILE A 100 -45.33 31.25 -46.62
N THR A 101 -45.43 31.95 -45.48
CA THR A 101 -46.23 33.20 -45.37
C THR A 101 -45.82 34.26 -46.40
N GLU A 102 -44.52 34.47 -46.57
CA GLU A 102 -43.97 35.46 -47.49
C GLU A 102 -44.28 35.13 -48.95
N MET A 103 -44.29 33.84 -49.32
CA MET A 103 -44.73 33.42 -50.63
C MET A 103 -46.20 33.81 -50.91
N PHE A 104 -47.13 33.53 -49.97
CA PHE A 104 -48.52 33.87 -50.13
C PHE A 104 -48.73 35.39 -50.13
N LEU A 105 -48.02 36.16 -49.34
CA LEU A 105 -48.03 37.62 -49.36
C LEU A 105 -47.52 38.17 -50.69
N THR A 106 -46.53 37.54 -51.29
CA THR A 106 -46.02 37.95 -52.61
C THR A 106 -47.04 37.77 -53.70
N ILE A 107 -47.88 36.72 -53.66
CA ILE A 107 -49.00 36.52 -54.58
C ILE A 107 -50.04 37.65 -54.45
N ILE A 108 -50.37 38.00 -53.20
CA ILE A 108 -51.33 39.07 -52.94
C ILE A 108 -50.79 40.41 -53.44
N LYS A 109 -49.52 40.73 -53.21
CA LYS A 109 -48.87 41.96 -53.69
C LYS A 109 -48.73 42.03 -55.21
N ALA A 110 -48.65 40.88 -55.87
CA ALA A 110 -48.53 40.82 -57.32
C ALA A 110 -49.83 41.24 -58.09
N ARG A 111 -50.98 41.35 -57.40
CA ARG A 111 -52.23 41.77 -58.00
C ARG A 111 -52.23 43.21 -58.56
N THR A 112 -51.48 44.07 -57.93
CA THR A 112 -51.47 45.51 -58.22
C THR A 112 -50.07 46.03 -58.44
N GLU A 113 -49.89 47.05 -59.24
CA GLU A 113 -48.70 47.84 -59.42
C GLU A 113 -48.93 49.28 -59.05
N GLU A 114 -47.99 49.83 -58.32
CA GLU A 114 -48.01 51.28 -58.03
C GLU A 114 -47.49 52.02 -59.25
N VAL A 115 -48.38 52.71 -59.98
CA VAL A 115 -48.01 53.53 -61.12
C VAL A 115 -48.08 55.02 -60.72
N LEU A 116 -46.95 55.69 -60.88
CA LEU A 116 -46.90 57.14 -60.70
C LEU A 116 -47.61 57.83 -61.87
N VAL A 117 -48.80 58.25 -61.64
CA VAL A 117 -49.55 59.09 -62.63
C VAL A 117 -49.33 60.55 -62.31
N THR A 118 -48.75 61.29 -63.25
CA THR A 118 -48.64 62.74 -63.16
C THR A 118 -49.98 63.36 -63.58
N ASP A 119 -50.70 63.88 -62.61
CA ASP A 119 -51.97 64.63 -62.91
C ASP A 119 -51.60 65.98 -63.50
N ASN A 120 -51.69 66.09 -64.85
CA ASN A 120 -51.46 67.30 -65.60
C ASN A 120 -52.66 68.22 -65.73
N GLU A 121 -53.87 67.79 -65.24
CA GLU A 121 -55.09 68.55 -65.48
C GLU A 121 -55.46 69.59 -64.41
N THR A 122 -54.90 69.50 -63.18
CA THR A 122 -55.30 70.35 -62.06
C THR A 122 -54.33 71.50 -61.71
N ASN A 123 -53.09 71.47 -62.10
CA ASN A 123 -52.19 72.59 -61.90
C ASN A 123 -50.92 72.51 -62.78
N PRO A 124 -50.78 73.25 -63.89
CA PRO A 124 -49.60 73.10 -64.78
C PRO A 124 -48.29 73.61 -64.21
N GLU A 125 -48.31 74.32 -63.07
CA GLU A 125 -47.07 74.87 -62.46
C GLU A 125 -46.50 73.99 -61.33
N ASN A 126 -47.21 72.93 -60.87
CA ASN A 126 -46.66 72.04 -59.87
C ASN A 126 -47.32 70.61 -59.93
N PRO A 127 -46.84 69.72 -60.79
CA PRO A 127 -47.47 68.39 -60.94
C PRO A 127 -47.27 67.60 -59.67
N GLN A 128 -48.38 67.29 -58.98
CA GLN A 128 -48.34 66.27 -57.88
C GLN A 128 -48.40 64.90 -58.50
N SER A 129 -47.38 64.06 -58.25
CA SER A 129 -47.45 62.68 -58.60
C SER A 129 -48.38 61.93 -57.64
N ILE A 130 -49.47 61.48 -58.15
CA ILE A 130 -50.45 60.61 -57.47
C ILE A 130 -50.04 59.17 -57.75
N VAL A 131 -49.88 58.35 -56.69
CA VAL A 131 -49.64 56.91 -56.83
C VAL A 131 -51.00 56.26 -57.03
N GLU A 132 -51.38 55.88 -58.30
CA GLU A 132 -52.56 55.05 -58.57
C GLU A 132 -52.15 53.59 -58.60
N THR A 133 -52.94 52.74 -57.97
CA THR A 133 -52.75 51.28 -58.01
C THR A 133 -53.54 50.75 -59.23
N GLN A 134 -52.81 50.25 -60.21
CA GLN A 134 -53.38 49.59 -61.38
C GLN A 134 -53.38 48.07 -61.15
N GLU A 135 -54.55 47.44 -61.41
CA GLU A 135 -54.64 45.95 -61.40
C GLU A 135 -53.94 45.40 -62.63
N LEU A 136 -53.00 44.44 -62.37
CA LEU A 136 -52.23 43.75 -63.41
C LEU A 136 -53.09 42.65 -64.06
N SER A 137 -52.86 42.39 -65.33
CA SER A 137 -53.47 41.24 -66.03
C SER A 137 -52.90 39.91 -65.41
N LYS A 138 -53.66 38.80 -65.56
CA LYS A 138 -53.26 37.48 -65.06
C LYS A 138 -51.84 37.05 -65.54
N VAL A 139 -51.49 37.39 -66.80
CA VAL A 139 -50.15 37.04 -67.35
C VAL A 139 -49.04 37.87 -66.69
N GLU A 140 -49.23 39.16 -66.51
CA GLU A 140 -48.31 40.06 -65.86
C GLU A 140 -48.12 39.69 -64.36
N GLN A 141 -49.21 39.27 -63.68
CA GLN A 141 -49.15 38.76 -62.31
C GLN A 141 -48.26 37.49 -62.22
N ILE A 142 -48.45 36.54 -63.18
CA ILE A 142 -47.63 35.30 -63.21
C ILE A 142 -46.14 35.62 -63.45
N GLU A 143 -45.85 36.51 -64.41
CA GLU A 143 -44.46 36.93 -64.68
C GLU A 143 -43.83 37.62 -63.47
N LYS A 144 -44.58 38.49 -62.81
CA LYS A 144 -44.11 39.19 -61.60
C LYS A 144 -43.82 38.25 -60.44
N VAL A 145 -44.68 37.28 -60.20
CA VAL A 145 -44.46 36.24 -59.16
C VAL A 145 -43.26 35.36 -59.51
N GLN A 146 -43.15 34.89 -60.74
CA GLN A 146 -42.03 34.05 -61.18
C GLN A 146 -40.73 34.79 -61.21
N SER A 147 -40.70 36.09 -61.38
CA SER A 147 -39.45 36.88 -61.26
C SER A 147 -38.96 37.03 -59.83
N SER A 148 -39.78 36.71 -58.84
CA SER A 148 -39.36 36.68 -57.45
C SER A 148 -38.48 35.48 -57.13
N LEU A 149 -37.40 35.70 -56.38
CA LEU A 149 -36.46 34.63 -55.92
C LEU A 149 -37.15 33.51 -55.13
N LEU A 150 -38.26 33.85 -54.45
CA LEU A 150 -39.04 32.89 -53.64
C LEU A 150 -39.75 31.83 -54.50
N PHE A 151 -39.95 32.10 -55.81
CA PHE A 151 -40.68 31.23 -56.75
C PHE A 151 -39.76 30.65 -57.85
N SER A 152 -38.46 30.78 -57.68
CA SER A 152 -37.44 30.35 -58.69
C SER A 152 -37.53 28.89 -59.05
N THR A 153 -37.94 28.04 -58.12
CA THR A 153 -38.02 26.56 -58.27
C THR A 153 -39.45 26.06 -58.39
N ILE A 154 -40.46 26.95 -58.21
CA ILE A 154 -41.85 26.60 -58.27
C ILE A 154 -42.27 26.53 -59.74
N SER A 155 -43.03 25.49 -60.10
CA SER A 155 -43.55 25.33 -61.48
C SER A 155 -44.50 26.44 -61.89
N THR A 156 -44.43 26.82 -63.18
CA THR A 156 -45.35 27.79 -63.74
C THR A 156 -46.85 27.40 -63.53
N SER A 157 -47.12 26.10 -63.58
CA SER A 157 -48.48 25.56 -63.32
C SER A 157 -48.92 25.80 -61.86
N ALA A 158 -48.02 25.75 -60.89
CA ALA A 158 -48.33 26.04 -59.48
C ALA A 158 -48.58 27.55 -59.28
N VAL A 159 -47.80 28.41 -59.91
CA VAL A 159 -47.98 29.87 -59.86
C VAL A 159 -49.28 30.27 -60.52
N GLU A 160 -49.67 29.68 -61.69
CA GLU A 160 -50.92 29.88 -62.31
C GLU A 160 -52.15 29.61 -61.39
N VAL A 161 -52.10 28.49 -60.68
CA VAL A 161 -53.11 28.10 -59.69
C VAL A 161 -53.21 29.12 -58.57
N LEU A 162 -52.08 29.56 -58.00
CA LEU A 162 -52.05 30.57 -56.94
C LEU A 162 -52.64 31.90 -57.39
N VAL A 163 -52.26 32.38 -58.56
CA VAL A 163 -52.80 33.64 -59.14
C VAL A 163 -54.27 33.49 -59.43
N GLU A 164 -54.76 32.35 -59.95
CA GLU A 164 -56.14 32.08 -60.21
C GLU A 164 -57.01 32.15 -58.96
N ILE A 165 -56.62 31.47 -57.92
CA ILE A 165 -57.30 31.49 -56.62
C ILE A 165 -57.23 32.89 -56.00
N SER A 166 -56.09 33.55 -56.07
CA SER A 166 -55.89 34.90 -55.56
C SER A 166 -56.84 35.92 -56.19
N ASN A 167 -57.02 35.86 -57.52
CA ASN A 167 -57.93 36.73 -58.22
C ASN A 167 -59.37 36.38 -57.91
N PHE A 168 -59.74 35.10 -57.80
CA PHE A 168 -61.06 34.66 -57.40
C PHE A 168 -61.46 35.19 -56.02
N ASP A 169 -60.52 35.09 -55.02
CA ASP A 169 -60.75 35.61 -53.68
C ASP A 169 -60.98 37.13 -53.66
N ASN A 170 -60.22 37.86 -54.48
CA ASN A 170 -60.39 39.30 -54.60
C ASN A 170 -61.76 39.68 -55.17
N LEU A 171 -62.21 38.98 -56.19
CA LEU A 171 -63.48 39.25 -56.87
C LEU A 171 -64.72 38.83 -56.05
N ASN A 172 -64.65 37.76 -55.31
CA ASN A 172 -65.77 37.15 -54.59
C ASN A 172 -65.72 37.32 -53.08
N SER A 173 -64.72 38.06 -52.55
CA SER A 173 -64.48 38.22 -51.11
C SER A 173 -64.38 36.89 -50.38
N SER A 174 -63.83 35.88 -51.07
CA SER A 174 -63.55 34.57 -50.49
C SER A 174 -62.15 34.58 -49.78
N ASN A 175 -61.84 33.51 -49.05
CA ASN A 175 -60.60 33.39 -48.31
C ASN A 175 -59.84 32.05 -48.56
N PHE A 176 -60.02 31.50 -49.77
CA PHE A 176 -59.39 30.22 -50.16
C PHE A 176 -57.85 30.27 -50.06
N LEU A 177 -57.28 31.40 -50.51
CA LEU A 177 -55.81 31.56 -50.45
C LEU A 177 -55.30 31.47 -49.01
N THR A 178 -55.96 32.10 -48.03
CA THR A 178 -55.64 32.05 -46.62
C THR A 178 -55.81 30.63 -46.02
N GLN A 179 -56.85 29.90 -46.48
CA GLN A 179 -57.13 28.54 -46.06
C GLN A 179 -56.02 27.58 -46.58
N ILE A 180 -55.58 27.76 -47.84
CA ILE A 180 -54.49 27.00 -48.43
C ILE A 180 -53.14 27.30 -47.68
N GLU A 181 -52.85 28.57 -47.38
CA GLU A 181 -51.71 28.98 -46.59
C GLU A 181 -51.68 28.29 -45.22
N PHE A 182 -52.86 28.31 -44.54
CA PHE A 182 -52.94 27.64 -43.23
C PHE A 182 -52.67 26.14 -43.31
N GLU A 183 -53.26 25.47 -44.32
CA GLU A 183 -53.05 24.04 -44.52
C GLU A 183 -51.61 23.72 -44.94
N ALA A 184 -51.02 24.55 -45.81
CA ALA A 184 -49.61 24.41 -46.18
C ALA A 184 -48.65 24.49 -44.93
N LYS A 185 -48.92 25.48 -44.07
CA LYS A 185 -48.17 25.63 -42.81
C LYS A 185 -48.37 24.45 -41.86
N SER A 186 -49.62 23.97 -41.73
CA SER A 186 -49.95 22.81 -40.91
C SER A 186 -49.21 21.54 -41.36
N GLN A 187 -49.19 21.28 -42.66
CA GLN A 187 -48.51 20.15 -43.25
C GLN A 187 -46.97 20.27 -43.11
N ALA A 188 -46.44 21.49 -43.28
CA ALA A 188 -45.01 21.75 -43.02
C ALA A 188 -44.61 21.51 -41.55
N ASP A 189 -45.47 21.96 -40.61
CA ASP A 189 -45.22 21.80 -39.17
C ASP A 189 -45.21 20.30 -38.75
N ILE A 190 -46.13 19.50 -39.31
CA ILE A 190 -46.14 18.04 -39.08
C ILE A 190 -44.80 17.40 -39.49
N LEU A 191 -44.21 17.83 -40.60
CA LEU A 191 -42.93 17.32 -41.06
C LEU A 191 -41.78 17.78 -40.16
N LEU A 192 -41.78 19.03 -39.72
CA LEU A 192 -40.77 19.64 -38.88
C LEU A 192 -40.76 19.06 -37.45
N ILE A 193 -41.93 18.70 -36.90
CA ILE A 193 -42.05 18.04 -35.59
C ILE A 193 -41.33 16.68 -35.57
N ASN A 194 -41.34 15.94 -36.68
CA ASN A 194 -40.63 14.67 -36.79
C ASN A 194 -39.11 14.82 -36.92
N GLY A 195 -38.65 16.03 -37.17
CA GLY A 195 -37.24 16.37 -37.34
C GLY A 195 -36.68 15.95 -38.69
N ILE A 196 -36.04 16.90 -39.34
CA ILE A 196 -35.42 16.73 -40.65
C ILE A 196 -33.93 16.98 -40.52
N ASN A 197 -33.13 16.02 -40.92
CA ASN A 197 -31.67 16.16 -41.01
C ASN A 197 -31.23 16.45 -42.45
N ASN A 198 -29.96 16.84 -42.62
CA ASN A 198 -29.42 17.16 -43.93
C ASN A 198 -29.38 15.96 -44.91
N GLU A 199 -29.34 14.74 -44.37
CA GLU A 199 -29.25 13.51 -45.19
C GLU A 199 -30.63 13.16 -45.79
N ASN A 200 -31.72 13.34 -45.03
CA ASN A 200 -33.06 12.97 -45.45
C ASN A 200 -33.85 14.13 -46.09
N LEU A 201 -33.39 15.39 -45.98
CA LEU A 201 -34.05 16.57 -46.49
C LEU A 201 -34.44 16.45 -47.97
N ASN A 202 -33.48 16.08 -48.82
CA ASN A 202 -33.71 15.96 -50.28
C ASN A 202 -34.72 14.85 -50.60
N GLN A 203 -34.67 13.74 -49.87
CA GLN A 203 -35.63 12.66 -50.06
C GLN A 203 -37.05 13.09 -49.64
N ILE A 204 -37.19 13.82 -48.53
CA ILE A 204 -38.48 14.34 -48.06
C ILE A 204 -39.05 15.35 -49.07
N ARG A 205 -38.22 16.29 -49.57
CA ARG A 205 -38.64 17.25 -50.60
C ARG A 205 -39.14 16.54 -51.86
N GLN A 206 -38.43 15.54 -52.34
CA GLN A 206 -38.86 14.75 -53.51
C GLN A 206 -40.17 13.99 -53.25
N THR A 207 -40.30 13.39 -52.07
CA THR A 207 -41.48 12.63 -51.69
C THR A 207 -42.72 13.52 -51.66
N ILE A 208 -42.63 14.73 -51.10
CA ILE A 208 -43.72 15.68 -50.99
C ILE A 208 -44.17 16.17 -52.36
N VAL A 209 -43.26 16.40 -53.30
CA VAL A 209 -43.60 16.81 -54.67
C VAL A 209 -44.24 15.65 -55.46
N GLN A 210 -43.74 14.43 -55.31
CA GLN A 210 -44.28 13.25 -56.01
C GLN A 210 -45.59 12.74 -55.42
N THR A 211 -45.72 12.78 -54.10
CA THR A 211 -46.91 12.36 -53.37
C THR A 211 -47.38 13.50 -52.45
N PRO A 212 -48.03 14.53 -53.02
CA PRO A 212 -48.47 15.71 -52.26
C PRO A 212 -49.40 15.34 -51.11
N PRO A 213 -49.35 16.04 -49.98
CA PRO A 213 -50.18 15.74 -48.81
C PRO A 213 -51.72 15.92 -49.14
N ASN A 214 -52.51 15.19 -48.39
CA ASN A 214 -53.95 15.42 -48.42
C ASN A 214 -54.25 16.70 -47.66
N LEU A 215 -55.04 17.57 -48.28
CA LEU A 215 -55.42 18.89 -47.75
C LEU A 215 -56.84 18.85 -47.27
N ASN A 216 -57.11 19.49 -46.15
CA ASN A 216 -58.51 19.66 -45.65
C ASN A 216 -59.02 21.03 -46.04
N LEU A 217 -59.40 21.14 -47.30
CA LEU A 217 -59.92 22.40 -47.92
C LEU A 217 -61.40 22.27 -48.34
N PRO A 218 -62.12 23.40 -48.45
CA PRO A 218 -63.53 23.39 -48.86
C PRO A 218 -63.71 22.80 -50.24
N SER A 219 -64.82 22.05 -50.43
CA SER A 219 -65.21 21.46 -51.72
C SER A 219 -65.48 22.49 -52.82
N GLU A 220 -65.90 23.70 -52.44
CA GLU A 220 -66.16 24.83 -53.34
C GLU A 220 -64.87 25.27 -54.09
N LEU A 221 -63.67 25.16 -53.43
CA LEU A 221 -62.38 25.42 -54.06
C LEU A 221 -62.09 24.44 -55.21
N TYR A 222 -62.47 23.19 -55.05
CA TYR A 222 -62.21 22.15 -56.08
C TYR A 222 -63.15 22.26 -57.32
N VAL A 223 -64.22 23.10 -57.24
CA VAL A 223 -64.99 23.49 -58.39
C VAL A 223 -64.23 24.51 -59.26
N LEU A 224 -63.41 25.35 -58.62
CA LEU A 224 -62.60 26.35 -59.29
C LEU A 224 -61.29 25.72 -59.89
N VAL A 225 -60.57 24.96 -59.09
CA VAL A 225 -59.30 24.34 -59.47
C VAL A 225 -59.31 22.87 -59.05
N PRO A 226 -58.99 21.94 -59.97
CA PRO A 226 -58.88 20.50 -59.58
C PRO A 226 -58.01 20.23 -58.37
N GLU A 227 -58.50 19.38 -57.43
CA GLU A 227 -57.82 19.03 -56.20
C GLU A 227 -56.32 18.60 -56.42
N ALA A 228 -56.08 17.81 -57.47
CA ALA A 228 -54.72 17.35 -57.77
C ALA A 228 -53.75 18.52 -58.05
N ARG A 229 -54.23 19.61 -58.72
CA ARG A 229 -53.37 20.77 -58.97
C ARG A 229 -53.15 21.61 -57.73
N VAL A 230 -54.16 21.75 -56.85
CA VAL A 230 -53.98 22.42 -55.55
C VAL A 230 -53.00 21.65 -54.64
N ARG A 231 -53.12 20.33 -54.57
CA ARG A 231 -52.19 19.48 -53.77
C ARG A 231 -50.76 19.55 -54.30
N SER A 232 -50.56 19.46 -55.63
CA SER A 232 -49.22 19.56 -56.22
C SER A 232 -48.57 20.92 -55.93
N MET A 233 -49.31 22.00 -56.07
CA MET A 233 -48.91 23.37 -55.77
C MET A 233 -48.46 23.51 -54.29
N VAL A 234 -49.26 23.02 -53.33
CA VAL A 234 -48.91 23.05 -51.90
C VAL A 234 -47.68 22.19 -51.61
N GLY A 235 -47.61 21.06 -52.27
CA GLY A 235 -46.43 20.19 -52.18
C GLY A 235 -45.13 20.89 -52.61
N GLU A 236 -45.20 21.66 -53.74
CA GLU A 236 -44.05 22.43 -54.24
C GLU A 236 -43.62 23.54 -53.25
N ILE A 237 -44.67 24.31 -52.73
CA ILE A 237 -44.41 25.37 -51.76
C ILE A 237 -43.78 24.85 -50.47
N ILE A 238 -44.24 23.72 -49.93
CA ILE A 238 -43.68 23.11 -48.75
C ILE A 238 -42.23 22.64 -49.04
N ALA A 239 -42.05 21.95 -50.17
CA ALA A 239 -40.72 21.43 -50.53
C ALA A 239 -39.66 22.53 -50.69
N GLU A 240 -40.03 23.68 -51.25
CA GLU A 240 -39.14 24.82 -51.42
C GLU A 240 -38.70 25.43 -50.08
N ASN A 241 -39.63 25.60 -49.16
CA ASN A 241 -39.35 26.23 -47.86
C ASN A 241 -38.77 25.28 -46.83
N LEU A 242 -38.83 23.97 -47.05
CA LEU A 242 -38.40 22.99 -46.07
C LEU A 242 -36.88 23.03 -45.87
N ILE A 243 -36.41 23.17 -44.64
CA ILE A 243 -35.00 23.22 -44.25
C ILE A 243 -34.77 22.17 -43.16
N ALA A 244 -33.57 21.60 -43.12
CA ALA A 244 -33.19 20.69 -42.05
C ALA A 244 -33.18 21.40 -40.69
N ASN A 245 -33.96 20.87 -39.75
CA ASN A 245 -34.16 21.44 -38.42
C ASN A 245 -33.63 20.58 -37.30
N GLN A 246 -33.01 19.43 -37.61
CA GLN A 246 -32.30 18.62 -36.64
C GLN A 246 -30.85 19.11 -36.49
N LYS A 247 -30.45 19.39 -35.25
CA LYS A 247 -29.10 19.75 -34.86
C LYS A 247 -28.52 18.65 -34.02
N LEU A 248 -27.29 18.23 -34.31
CA LEU A 248 -26.54 17.27 -33.48
C LEU A 248 -26.19 17.94 -32.16
N GLU A 249 -26.53 17.30 -31.05
CA GLU A 249 -26.19 17.72 -29.69
C GLU A 249 -24.90 17.02 -29.25
N ASP A 250 -23.76 17.56 -29.68
CA ASP A 250 -22.44 16.98 -29.44
C ASP A 250 -22.12 16.78 -27.95
N GLU A 251 -22.53 17.71 -27.09
CA GLU A 251 -22.33 17.63 -25.64
C GLU A 251 -23.07 16.44 -25.02
N LEU A 252 -24.38 16.32 -25.32
CA LEU A 252 -25.21 15.22 -24.81
C LEU A 252 -24.77 13.87 -25.38
N TRP A 253 -24.41 13.85 -26.65
CA TRP A 253 -23.92 12.64 -27.29
C TRP A 253 -22.58 12.19 -26.67
N ASN A 254 -21.65 13.11 -26.42
CA ASN A 254 -20.40 12.82 -25.77
C ASN A 254 -20.59 12.41 -24.30
N GLU A 255 -21.53 13.02 -23.58
CA GLU A 255 -21.90 12.60 -22.23
C GLU A 255 -22.43 11.16 -22.22
N GLN A 256 -23.29 10.80 -23.15
CA GLN A 256 -23.80 9.42 -23.27
C GLN A 256 -22.67 8.43 -23.62
N LYS A 257 -21.78 8.78 -24.54
CA LYS A 257 -20.60 7.99 -24.87
C LYS A 257 -19.72 7.74 -23.63
N ASN A 258 -19.51 8.76 -22.82
CA ASN A 258 -18.72 8.64 -21.61
C ASN A 258 -19.44 7.77 -20.57
N LYS A 259 -20.74 7.96 -20.35
CA LYS A 259 -21.53 7.12 -19.42
C LYS A 259 -21.49 5.65 -19.79
N VAL A 260 -21.64 5.33 -21.08
CA VAL A 260 -21.59 3.93 -21.55
C VAL A 260 -20.18 3.37 -21.42
N SER A 261 -19.15 4.16 -21.71
CA SER A 261 -17.75 3.78 -21.53
C SER A 261 -17.40 3.50 -20.06
N ASP A 262 -17.88 4.35 -19.15
CA ASP A 262 -17.60 4.22 -17.71
C ASP A 262 -18.37 3.06 -17.06
N ALA A 263 -19.45 2.62 -17.67
CA ALA A 263 -20.21 1.45 -17.23
C ALA A 263 -19.62 0.10 -17.68
N VAL A 264 -18.59 0.12 -18.51
CA VAL A 264 -17.89 -1.11 -18.93
C VAL A 264 -17.08 -1.65 -17.76
N GLU A 265 -17.36 -2.90 -17.37
CA GLU A 265 -16.61 -3.58 -16.35
C GLU A 265 -15.16 -3.83 -16.78
N VAL A 266 -14.25 -3.73 -15.82
CA VAL A 266 -12.82 -3.95 -16.04
C VAL A 266 -12.57 -5.44 -16.32
N VAL A 267 -11.90 -5.74 -17.41
CA VAL A 267 -11.51 -7.11 -17.75
C VAL A 267 -10.32 -7.52 -16.89
N THR A 268 -10.44 -8.65 -16.21
CA THR A 268 -9.37 -9.20 -15.39
C THR A 268 -9.01 -10.61 -15.86
N VAL A 269 -7.73 -10.90 -15.95
CA VAL A 269 -7.19 -12.22 -16.16
C VAL A 269 -6.79 -12.80 -14.81
N GLN A 270 -7.28 -14.01 -14.50
CA GLN A 270 -7.05 -14.69 -13.22
C GLN A 270 -6.04 -15.82 -13.41
N PHE A 271 -5.03 -15.84 -12.57
CA PHE A 271 -4.04 -16.90 -12.49
C PHE A 271 -4.24 -17.68 -11.20
N PHE A 272 -4.46 -18.97 -11.32
CA PHE A 272 -4.61 -19.86 -10.15
C PHE A 272 -3.26 -20.43 -9.74
N LYS A 273 -3.15 -20.78 -8.47
CA LYS A 273 -1.95 -21.40 -7.92
C LYS A 273 -1.52 -22.61 -8.77
N ASP A 274 -0.20 -22.72 -9.02
CA ASP A 274 0.46 -23.76 -9.83
C ASP A 274 0.08 -23.76 -11.32
N GLU A 275 -0.74 -22.80 -11.77
CA GLU A 275 -1.04 -22.59 -13.19
C GLU A 275 0.19 -22.02 -13.91
N ILE A 276 0.43 -22.48 -15.15
CA ILE A 276 1.50 -21.93 -15.98
C ILE A 276 1.07 -20.57 -16.52
N ILE A 277 1.78 -19.51 -16.14
CA ILE A 277 1.54 -18.13 -16.58
C ILE A 277 2.02 -17.96 -18.03
N VAL A 278 3.22 -18.45 -18.31
CA VAL A 278 3.87 -18.37 -19.62
C VAL A 278 4.82 -19.56 -19.80
N ASN A 279 4.84 -20.13 -21.00
CA ASN A 279 5.73 -21.24 -21.32
C ASN A 279 7.09 -20.71 -21.84
N GLU A 280 8.14 -21.53 -21.71
CA GLU A 280 9.42 -21.27 -22.37
C GLU A 280 9.22 -21.11 -23.89
N GLY A 281 9.74 -20.01 -24.45
CA GLY A 281 9.59 -19.69 -25.87
C GLY A 281 8.32 -18.91 -26.24
N GLU A 282 7.44 -18.61 -25.30
CA GLU A 282 6.24 -17.80 -25.51
C GLU A 282 6.54 -16.31 -25.38
N ILE A 283 5.85 -15.47 -26.17
CA ILE A 283 6.01 -14.03 -26.13
C ILE A 283 5.24 -13.46 -24.96
N ILE A 284 5.88 -12.62 -24.17
CA ILE A 284 5.30 -11.98 -22.99
C ILE A 284 4.57 -10.71 -23.42
N ASP A 285 3.24 -10.72 -23.31
CA ASP A 285 2.39 -9.54 -23.49
C ASP A 285 2.36 -8.67 -22.22
N GLU A 286 1.61 -7.57 -22.27
CA GLU A 286 1.53 -6.62 -21.16
C GLU A 286 0.85 -7.19 -19.91
N VAL A 287 -0.12 -8.09 -20.08
CA VAL A 287 -0.85 -8.75 -18.98
C VAL A 287 0.04 -9.77 -18.29
N LEU A 288 0.74 -10.60 -19.08
CA LEU A 288 1.72 -11.56 -18.58
C LEU A 288 2.89 -10.86 -17.88
N TYR A 289 3.37 -9.74 -18.46
CA TYR A 289 4.42 -8.93 -17.85
C TYR A 289 4.00 -8.40 -16.48
N LYS A 290 2.79 -7.81 -16.36
CA LYS A 290 2.26 -7.34 -15.08
C LYS A 290 2.09 -8.48 -14.08
N ALA A 291 1.60 -9.65 -14.53
CA ALA A 291 1.48 -10.83 -13.69
C ALA A 291 2.84 -11.29 -13.16
N LEU A 292 3.86 -11.36 -14.02
CA LEU A 292 5.22 -11.75 -13.63
C LEU A 292 5.86 -10.74 -12.68
N ASP A 293 5.59 -9.43 -12.86
CA ASP A 293 6.07 -8.37 -11.97
C ASP A 293 5.42 -8.45 -10.59
N GLU A 294 4.09 -8.60 -10.51
CA GLU A 294 3.37 -8.75 -9.24
C GLU A 294 3.69 -10.06 -8.51
N PHE A 295 4.07 -11.11 -9.22
CA PHE A 295 4.63 -12.33 -8.63
C PHE A 295 6.11 -12.17 -8.22
N GLY A 296 6.75 -11.05 -8.57
CA GLY A 296 8.13 -10.76 -8.21
C GLY A 296 9.19 -11.42 -9.08
N TYR A 297 8.82 -11.96 -10.25
CA TYR A 297 9.77 -12.57 -11.18
C TYR A 297 10.62 -11.55 -11.96
N LEU A 298 10.09 -10.33 -12.15
CA LEU A 298 10.70 -9.27 -12.96
C LEU A 298 11.33 -8.15 -12.14
N SER A 299 10.99 -8.03 -10.85
CA SER A 299 11.42 -6.92 -10.02
C SER A 299 12.94 -6.91 -9.84
N GLY A 300 13.59 -6.09 -10.63
CA GLY A 300 15.02 -5.76 -10.50
C GLY A 300 15.38 -4.97 -9.24
N GLU A 301 14.47 -4.88 -8.28
CA GLU A 301 14.70 -4.24 -6.96
C GLU A 301 15.75 -4.99 -6.13
N SER A 302 16.02 -6.28 -6.42
CA SER A 302 16.94 -7.09 -5.64
C SER A 302 18.35 -6.49 -5.54
N ARG A 303 18.88 -5.90 -6.61
CA ARG A 303 20.21 -5.27 -6.58
C ARG A 303 20.24 -3.95 -5.81
N THR A 304 19.19 -3.15 -5.89
CA THR A 304 19.07 -1.90 -5.13
C THR A 304 18.80 -2.18 -3.66
N VAL A 305 17.98 -3.19 -3.33
CA VAL A 305 17.75 -3.65 -1.96
C VAL A 305 19.02 -4.26 -1.39
N GLN A 306 19.75 -5.12 -2.11
CA GLN A 306 21.02 -5.68 -1.68
C GLN A 306 22.08 -4.62 -1.38
N THR A 307 22.23 -3.62 -2.27
CA THR A 307 23.19 -2.53 -2.07
C THR A 307 22.77 -1.57 -0.97
N SER A 308 21.47 -1.33 -0.78
CA SER A 308 20.95 -0.47 0.31
C SER A 308 20.99 -1.16 1.68
N ALA A 309 20.91 -2.49 1.73
CA ALA A 309 21.00 -3.23 3.00
C ALA A 309 22.38 -3.16 3.62
N ILE A 310 23.46 -3.08 2.85
CA ILE A 310 24.83 -2.94 3.36
C ILE A 310 24.97 -1.73 4.31
N PRO A 311 24.63 -0.50 3.89
CA PRO A 311 24.71 0.66 4.79
C PRO A 311 23.78 0.56 5.99
N ILE A 312 22.60 -0.09 5.87
CA ILE A 312 21.69 -0.30 6.99
C ILE A 312 22.32 -1.23 8.02
N ILE A 313 22.82 -2.41 7.62
CA ILE A 313 23.48 -3.35 8.51
C ILE A 313 24.68 -2.68 9.21
N PHE A 314 25.51 -1.98 8.44
CA PHE A 314 26.66 -1.28 8.99
C PHE A 314 26.25 -0.17 9.97
N SER A 315 25.19 0.59 9.67
CA SER A 315 24.68 1.65 10.56
C SER A 315 24.13 1.09 11.87
N VAL A 316 23.47 -0.08 11.84
CA VAL A 316 23.00 -0.78 13.05
C VAL A 316 24.17 -1.08 13.98
N PHE A 317 25.24 -1.66 13.44
CA PHE A 317 26.43 -1.99 14.24
C PHE A 317 27.20 -0.74 14.69
N LEU A 318 27.23 0.32 13.89
CA LEU A 318 27.81 1.60 14.26
C LEU A 318 27.05 2.26 15.41
N VAL A 319 25.72 2.32 15.31
CA VAL A 319 24.84 2.85 16.36
C VAL A 319 24.99 2.03 17.63
N LEU A 320 25.01 0.72 17.52
CA LEU A 320 25.29 -0.19 18.64
C LEU A 320 26.62 0.14 19.31
N TYR A 321 27.69 0.30 18.53
CA TYR A 321 29.01 0.69 19.02
C TYR A 321 28.97 2.00 19.82
N VAL A 322 28.35 3.05 19.23
CA VAL A 322 28.23 4.38 19.83
C VAL A 322 27.41 4.35 21.11
N LEU A 323 26.27 3.64 21.10
CA LEU A 323 25.39 3.51 22.27
C LEU A 323 26.10 2.81 23.42
N LEU A 324 26.72 1.64 23.18
CA LEU A 324 27.43 0.89 24.22
C LEU A 324 28.62 1.67 24.78
N TRP A 325 29.35 2.36 23.90
CA TRP A 325 30.47 3.22 24.31
C TRP A 325 30.01 4.42 25.13
N ARG A 326 28.95 5.09 24.68
CA ARG A 326 28.42 6.32 25.32
C ARG A 326 27.76 6.04 26.67
N LEU A 327 26.98 4.99 26.74
CA LEU A 327 26.26 4.60 27.96
C LEU A 327 27.17 4.03 29.01
N ARG A 328 28.43 3.70 28.67
CA ARG A 328 29.40 3.04 29.56
C ARG A 328 28.81 1.81 30.27
N ASP A 329 27.98 1.06 29.56
CA ASP A 329 27.31 -0.12 30.10
C ASP A 329 28.33 -1.20 30.50
N SER A 330 27.91 -2.11 31.40
CA SER A 330 28.68 -3.30 31.80
C SER A 330 29.11 -4.12 30.59
N ILE A 331 28.21 -4.26 29.60
CA ILE A 331 28.43 -4.96 28.34
C ILE A 331 29.65 -4.43 27.57
N TRP A 332 29.86 -3.11 27.56
CA TRP A 332 31.03 -2.53 26.92
C TRP A 332 32.33 -2.83 27.67
N LYS A 333 32.26 -3.05 28.99
CA LYS A 333 33.44 -3.34 29.82
C LYS A 333 33.84 -4.82 29.75
N ASN A 334 32.87 -5.72 29.58
CA ASN A 334 33.05 -7.15 29.56
C ASN A 334 32.98 -7.70 28.12
N ASP A 335 34.10 -8.22 27.61
CA ASP A 335 34.16 -8.75 26.26
C ASP A 335 33.23 -9.96 26.04
N ASN A 336 32.98 -10.76 27.07
CA ASN A 336 32.11 -11.93 26.99
C ASN A 336 30.62 -11.52 26.85
N GLU A 337 30.18 -10.48 27.57
CA GLU A 337 28.85 -9.92 27.43
C GLU A 337 28.63 -9.30 26.04
N LEU A 338 29.64 -8.57 25.53
CA LEU A 338 29.64 -8.05 24.18
C LEU A 338 29.55 -9.18 23.14
N LEU A 339 30.32 -10.22 23.29
CA LEU A 339 30.35 -11.37 22.40
C LEU A 339 28.98 -12.09 22.38
N LEU A 340 28.35 -12.30 23.54
CA LEU A 340 27.01 -12.85 23.64
C LEU A 340 26.01 -11.97 22.93
N MET A 341 26.04 -10.65 23.15
CA MET A 341 25.15 -9.71 22.50
C MET A 341 25.25 -9.75 20.97
N LEU A 342 26.47 -9.76 20.42
CA LEU A 342 26.71 -9.88 18.99
C LEU A 342 26.23 -11.24 18.44
N THR A 343 26.40 -12.32 19.20
CA THR A 343 25.89 -13.64 18.83
C THR A 343 24.35 -13.65 18.77
N LEU A 344 23.70 -13.01 19.74
CA LEU A 344 22.22 -12.89 19.73
C LEU A 344 21.69 -12.06 18.54
N ILE A 345 22.41 -11.01 18.12
CA ILE A 345 22.09 -10.27 16.88
C ILE A 345 22.21 -11.18 15.67
N LEU A 346 23.26 -11.99 15.60
CA LEU A 346 23.46 -12.96 14.51
C LEU A 346 22.32 -14.00 14.48
N VAL A 347 21.95 -14.56 15.63
CA VAL A 347 20.82 -15.51 15.75
C VAL A 347 19.52 -14.86 15.33
N SER A 348 19.25 -13.62 15.77
CA SER A 348 18.07 -12.86 15.31
C SER A 348 18.05 -12.69 13.79
N SER A 349 19.20 -12.36 13.18
CA SER A 349 19.26 -12.18 11.73
C SER A 349 19.01 -13.48 10.96
N ILE A 350 19.47 -14.62 11.48
CA ILE A 350 19.19 -15.94 10.91
C ILE A 350 17.69 -16.24 10.95
N PHE A 351 17.05 -16.03 12.10
CA PHE A 351 15.61 -16.27 12.24
C PHE A 351 14.79 -15.37 11.32
N LEU A 352 15.07 -14.06 11.33
CA LEU A 352 14.35 -13.09 10.53
C LEU A 352 14.52 -13.36 9.04
N ARG A 353 15.75 -13.59 8.60
CA ARG A 353 16.01 -13.85 7.18
C ARG A 353 15.48 -15.22 6.74
N GLY A 354 15.64 -16.23 7.57
CA GLY A 354 15.12 -17.58 7.30
C GLY A 354 13.60 -17.57 7.15
N VAL A 355 12.90 -16.90 8.06
CA VAL A 355 11.43 -16.76 7.98
C VAL A 355 11.02 -15.96 6.75
N SER A 356 11.66 -14.84 6.46
CA SER A 356 11.39 -14.04 5.26
C SER A 356 11.60 -14.84 3.97
N TYR A 357 12.69 -15.62 3.90
CA TYR A 357 12.99 -16.48 2.75
C TYR A 357 11.92 -17.56 2.55
N TYR A 358 11.60 -18.30 3.63
CA TYR A 358 10.63 -19.39 3.55
C TYR A 358 9.18 -18.90 3.37
N SER A 359 8.80 -17.75 3.90
CA SER A 359 7.48 -17.17 3.66
C SER A 359 7.26 -16.79 2.19
N ASN A 360 8.32 -16.39 1.50
CA ASN A 360 8.26 -16.09 0.06
C ASN A 360 8.30 -17.35 -0.83
N LEU A 361 8.80 -18.47 -0.31
CA LEU A 361 8.96 -19.72 -1.06
C LEU A 361 7.80 -20.69 -0.85
N SER A 362 7.06 -20.56 0.25
CA SER A 362 5.97 -21.46 0.63
C SER A 362 4.65 -20.71 0.73
N ASP A 363 3.54 -21.40 0.38
CA ASP A 363 2.19 -20.86 0.56
C ASP A 363 1.68 -20.93 2.00
N LEU A 364 2.59 -21.05 2.95
CA LEU A 364 2.25 -21.15 4.36
C LEU A 364 2.26 -19.76 5.00
N ASP A 365 1.14 -19.04 4.91
CA ASP A 365 0.96 -17.67 5.43
C ASP A 365 1.32 -17.52 6.91
N PHE A 366 1.22 -18.60 7.70
CA PHE A 366 1.54 -18.55 9.11
C PHE A 366 3.05 -18.48 9.43
N ILE A 367 3.95 -18.80 8.48
CA ILE A 367 5.40 -18.88 8.73
C ILE A 367 5.95 -17.55 9.22
N GLN A 368 5.53 -16.43 8.61
CA GLN A 368 5.98 -15.10 9.02
C GLN A 368 5.61 -14.75 10.48
N TYR A 369 4.55 -15.36 11.01
CA TYR A 369 4.09 -15.15 12.39
C TYR A 369 4.71 -16.13 13.40
N ALA A 370 5.27 -17.24 12.92
CA ALA A 370 5.92 -18.25 13.74
C ALA A 370 7.40 -17.93 14.03
N LEU A 371 7.74 -16.66 14.19
CA LEU A 371 9.10 -16.16 14.38
C LEU A 371 9.56 -16.36 15.83
N PRO A 372 10.66 -17.14 16.11
CA PRO A 372 11.08 -17.47 17.49
C PRO A 372 11.93 -16.36 18.14
N VAL A 373 11.58 -15.09 17.96
CA VAL A 373 12.35 -13.93 18.48
C VAL A 373 12.32 -13.81 19.99
N SER A 374 11.31 -14.36 20.65
CA SER A 374 11.23 -14.40 22.11
C SER A 374 12.41 -15.13 22.75
N PHE A 375 13.02 -16.12 22.07
CA PHE A 375 14.26 -16.76 22.47
C PHE A 375 15.37 -15.74 22.77
N VAL A 376 15.57 -14.80 21.85
CA VAL A 376 16.61 -13.77 21.98
C VAL A 376 16.28 -12.82 23.13
N GLY A 377 15.01 -12.44 23.28
CA GLY A 377 14.53 -11.57 24.35
C GLY A 377 14.76 -12.18 25.74
N VAL A 378 14.36 -13.45 25.92
CA VAL A 378 14.51 -14.18 27.18
C VAL A 378 15.98 -14.35 27.55
N ILE A 379 16.83 -14.85 26.63
CA ILE A 379 18.25 -15.02 26.88
C ILE A 379 18.95 -13.71 27.24
N SER A 380 18.62 -12.63 26.49
CA SER A 380 19.27 -11.34 26.71
C SER A 380 18.93 -10.71 28.06
N VAL A 381 17.67 -10.81 28.51
CA VAL A 381 17.29 -10.23 29.82
C VAL A 381 17.88 -11.02 30.98
N ILE A 382 17.97 -12.35 30.87
CA ILE A 382 18.49 -13.22 31.93
C ILE A 382 20.02 -13.08 32.06
N LEU A 383 20.73 -13.08 30.93
CA LEU A 383 22.20 -13.13 30.94
C LEU A 383 22.87 -11.76 30.84
N LEU A 384 22.19 -10.77 30.29
CA LEU A 384 22.71 -9.41 30.17
C LEU A 384 21.91 -8.44 31.06
N ASN A 385 20.93 -7.75 30.47
CA ASN A 385 20.03 -6.86 31.20
C ASN A 385 18.92 -6.33 30.24
N LEU A 386 17.89 -5.68 30.79
CA LEU A 386 16.80 -5.12 30.02
C LEU A 386 17.28 -4.08 28.99
N ARG A 387 18.32 -3.27 29.31
CA ARG A 387 18.86 -2.28 28.37
C ARG A 387 19.47 -2.94 27.14
N ALA A 388 20.20 -4.04 27.33
CA ALA A 388 20.72 -4.84 26.23
C ALA A 388 19.61 -5.39 25.34
N THR A 389 18.54 -5.86 25.96
CA THR A 389 17.37 -6.38 25.24
C THR A 389 16.68 -5.30 24.39
N LEU A 390 16.56 -4.06 24.90
CA LEU A 390 16.04 -2.93 24.11
C LEU A 390 16.91 -2.63 22.88
N ILE A 391 18.22 -2.66 23.03
CA ILE A 391 19.16 -2.47 21.90
C ILE A 391 19.06 -3.63 20.91
N LEU A 392 18.96 -4.86 21.39
CA LEU A 392 18.77 -6.06 20.54
C LEU A 392 17.46 -5.99 19.78
N SER A 393 16.37 -5.58 20.40
CA SER A 393 15.08 -5.40 19.77
C SER A 393 15.13 -4.38 18.63
N LEU A 394 15.75 -3.23 18.86
CA LEU A 394 15.94 -2.21 17.80
C LEU A 394 16.80 -2.76 16.66
N SER A 395 17.89 -3.48 16.99
CA SER A 395 18.77 -4.10 16.00
C SER A 395 18.02 -5.15 15.18
N SER A 396 17.20 -6.00 15.82
CA SER A 396 16.38 -7.01 15.16
C SER A 396 15.38 -6.38 14.18
N SER A 397 14.72 -5.29 14.58
CA SER A 397 13.78 -4.56 13.73
C SER A 397 14.44 -4.01 12.46
N LEU A 398 15.61 -3.37 12.62
CA LEU A 398 16.35 -2.80 11.50
C LEU A 398 16.92 -3.89 10.58
N LEU A 399 17.33 -5.03 11.15
CA LEU A 399 17.78 -6.19 10.36
C LEU A 399 16.63 -6.86 9.59
N ALA A 400 15.42 -6.86 10.14
CA ALA A 400 14.24 -7.31 9.42
C ALA A 400 13.97 -6.46 8.17
N LEU A 401 14.08 -5.13 8.28
CA LEU A 401 13.99 -4.22 7.13
C LEU A 401 15.10 -4.47 6.11
N ALA A 402 16.35 -4.63 6.58
CA ALA A 402 17.48 -4.90 5.69
C ALA A 402 17.35 -6.23 4.94
N GLY A 403 16.61 -7.18 5.48
CA GLY A 403 16.30 -8.46 4.85
C GLY A 403 15.12 -8.46 3.88
N GLY A 404 14.56 -7.30 3.54
CA GLY A 404 13.37 -7.19 2.68
C GLY A 404 12.06 -7.60 3.38
N GLY A 405 12.06 -7.65 4.73
CA GLY A 405 10.87 -7.98 5.50
C GLY A 405 9.82 -6.86 5.47
N ASN A 406 8.56 -7.25 5.53
CA ASN A 406 7.45 -6.32 5.65
C ASN A 406 7.39 -5.68 7.05
N ILE A 407 6.57 -4.63 7.20
CA ILE A 407 6.43 -3.91 8.47
C ILE A 407 5.92 -4.79 9.62
N GLY A 408 5.21 -5.88 9.29
CA GLY A 408 4.77 -6.88 10.26
C GLY A 408 5.93 -7.67 10.87
N LEU A 409 6.90 -8.11 10.06
CA LEU A 409 8.13 -8.75 10.54
C LEU A 409 8.96 -7.80 11.41
N VAL A 410 9.00 -6.52 11.06
CA VAL A 410 9.66 -5.49 11.89
C VAL A 410 8.99 -5.38 13.25
N ALA A 411 7.67 -5.31 13.30
CA ALA A 411 6.91 -5.23 14.54
C ALA A 411 7.05 -6.50 15.38
N LEU A 412 6.94 -7.69 14.77
CA LEU A 412 7.13 -8.98 15.43
C LEU A 412 8.57 -9.13 15.97
N GLY A 413 9.57 -8.73 15.20
CA GLY A 413 10.97 -8.74 15.62
C GLY A 413 11.24 -7.84 16.82
N ALA A 414 10.71 -6.61 16.79
CA ALA A 414 10.87 -5.65 17.88
C ALA A 414 10.12 -6.07 19.15
N LEU A 415 8.79 -6.16 19.03
CA LEU A 415 7.90 -6.38 20.17
C LEU A 415 8.03 -7.81 20.72
N GLY A 416 8.21 -8.81 19.83
CA GLY A 416 8.43 -10.20 20.23
C GLY A 416 9.73 -10.41 21.04
N THR A 417 10.72 -9.53 20.87
CA THR A 417 11.95 -9.53 21.69
C THR A 417 11.75 -8.78 23.02
N ILE A 418 11.10 -7.60 22.99
CA ILE A 418 10.95 -6.74 24.18
C ILE A 418 9.94 -7.28 25.18
N ILE A 419 8.76 -7.68 24.73
CA ILE A 419 7.65 -8.01 25.63
C ILE A 419 8.01 -9.14 26.60
N PRO A 420 8.55 -10.30 26.14
CA PRO A 420 9.01 -11.34 27.04
C PRO A 420 10.02 -10.86 28.06
N ALA A 421 10.93 -9.99 27.63
CA ALA A 421 11.98 -9.46 28.48
C ALA A 421 11.46 -8.53 29.58
N VAL A 422 10.47 -7.69 29.28
CA VAL A 422 9.84 -6.83 30.30
C VAL A 422 9.15 -7.66 31.37
N PHE A 423 8.46 -8.74 30.97
CA PHE A 423 7.80 -9.65 31.94
C PHE A 423 8.78 -10.39 32.84
N LEU A 424 10.04 -10.56 32.42
CA LEU A 424 11.08 -11.29 33.14
C LEU A 424 12.10 -10.40 33.83
N SER A 425 12.10 -9.10 33.57
CA SER A 425 13.17 -8.18 34.00
C SER A 425 13.36 -8.10 35.52
N GLU A 426 12.36 -8.45 36.31
CA GLU A 426 12.37 -8.40 37.77
C GLU A 426 12.61 -9.79 38.40
N ASP A 427 12.60 -10.86 37.61
CA ASP A 427 12.63 -12.21 38.12
C ASP A 427 14.09 -12.74 38.23
N THR A 428 14.44 -13.14 39.43
CA THR A 428 15.74 -13.72 39.74
C THR A 428 15.67 -15.20 40.12
N ASP A 429 14.45 -15.77 40.12
CA ASP A 429 14.23 -17.16 40.54
C ASP A 429 13.80 -18.05 39.35
N ARG A 430 14.47 -19.18 39.18
CA ARG A 430 14.16 -20.18 38.13
C ARG A 430 12.76 -20.79 38.29
N SER A 431 12.24 -20.87 39.50
CA SER A 431 10.87 -21.40 39.72
C SER A 431 9.80 -20.49 39.14
N LEU A 432 9.94 -19.20 39.37
CA LEU A 432 9.04 -18.17 38.80
C LEU A 432 9.12 -18.09 37.29
N LEU A 433 10.30 -18.19 36.71
CA LEU A 433 10.48 -18.23 35.26
C LEU A 433 9.74 -19.39 34.62
N ARG A 434 9.85 -20.60 35.20
CA ARG A 434 9.15 -21.77 34.67
C ARG A 434 7.63 -21.59 34.65
N GLU A 435 7.06 -20.97 35.66
CA GLU A 435 5.63 -20.67 35.72
C GLU A 435 5.21 -19.63 34.68
N ARG A 436 6.06 -18.62 34.43
CA ARG A 436 5.78 -17.54 33.49
C ARG A 436 5.98 -17.89 32.02
N ILE A 437 6.68 -18.96 31.68
CA ILE A 437 6.93 -19.37 30.27
C ILE A 437 5.65 -19.43 29.45
N ILE A 438 4.58 -20.00 30.02
CA ILE A 438 3.29 -20.13 29.32
C ILE A 438 2.69 -18.75 29.07
N TYR A 439 2.66 -17.88 30.08
CA TYR A 439 2.10 -16.52 29.96
C TYR A 439 2.86 -15.67 28.96
N ILE A 440 4.20 -15.77 28.97
CA ILE A 440 5.07 -15.08 28.01
C ILE A 440 4.82 -15.60 26.60
N SER A 441 4.63 -16.91 26.44
CA SER A 441 4.37 -17.52 25.12
C SER A 441 3.01 -17.08 24.55
N LEU A 442 2.05 -16.68 25.37
CA LEU A 442 0.77 -16.12 24.92
C LEU A 442 0.88 -14.68 24.37
N THR A 443 2.01 -14.00 24.60
CA THR A 443 2.20 -12.64 24.05
C THR A 443 2.42 -12.64 22.55
N GLN A 444 3.04 -13.69 22.02
CA GLN A 444 3.34 -13.81 20.58
C GLN A 444 2.07 -13.93 19.71
N PRO A 445 1.10 -14.82 19.99
CA PRO A 445 -0.15 -14.87 19.24
C PRO A 445 -0.96 -13.58 19.36
N LEU A 446 -0.89 -12.87 20.50
CA LEU A 446 -1.53 -11.57 20.64
C LEU A 446 -0.91 -10.52 19.70
N LEU A 447 0.42 -10.51 19.57
CA LEU A 447 1.13 -9.68 18.60
C LEU A 447 0.81 -10.08 17.16
N ALA A 448 0.80 -11.39 16.88
CA ALA A 448 0.46 -11.93 15.57
C ALA A 448 -0.96 -11.52 15.15
N PHE A 449 -1.92 -11.56 16.08
CA PHE A 449 -3.28 -11.08 15.87
C PHE A 449 -3.31 -9.59 15.47
N GLY A 450 -2.59 -8.74 16.21
CA GLY A 450 -2.50 -7.31 15.91
C GLY A 450 -1.89 -7.03 14.52
N VAL A 451 -0.81 -7.73 14.18
CA VAL A 451 -0.12 -7.59 12.88
C VAL A 451 -1.01 -8.09 11.73
N TYR A 452 -1.69 -9.22 11.92
CA TYR A 452 -2.64 -9.78 10.95
C TYR A 452 -3.71 -8.76 10.53
N PHE A 453 -4.37 -8.12 11.50
CA PHE A 453 -5.39 -7.10 11.21
C PHE A 453 -4.80 -5.81 10.64
N PHE A 454 -3.61 -5.42 11.08
CA PHE A 454 -2.95 -4.22 10.58
C PHE A 454 -2.54 -4.36 9.10
N LEU A 455 -2.02 -5.51 8.71
CA LEU A 455 -1.61 -5.80 7.33
C LEU A 455 -2.79 -6.18 6.42
N ARG A 456 -3.98 -6.42 6.99
CA ARG A 456 -5.14 -6.99 6.26
C ARG A 456 -4.78 -8.29 5.55
N ASP A 457 -4.06 -9.16 6.26
CA ASP A 457 -3.62 -10.46 5.75
C ASP A 457 -4.83 -11.36 5.50
N ASP A 458 -4.83 -12.11 4.40
CA ASP A 458 -5.91 -13.05 4.01
C ASP A 458 -5.66 -14.47 4.51
N GLY A 459 -4.55 -14.72 5.22
CA GLY A 459 -4.16 -16.02 5.75
C GLY A 459 -5.13 -16.59 6.79
N ASN A 460 -5.02 -17.88 7.06
CA ASN A 460 -5.86 -18.56 8.05
C ASN A 460 -5.49 -18.14 9.48
N LEU A 461 -6.30 -17.25 10.07
CA LEU A 461 -6.07 -16.69 11.42
C LEU A 461 -5.87 -17.78 12.49
N THR A 462 -6.62 -18.90 12.43
CA THR A 462 -6.50 -19.98 13.41
C THR A 462 -5.12 -20.63 13.35
N GLN A 463 -4.60 -20.90 12.16
CA GLN A 463 -3.25 -21.43 11.96
C GLN A 463 -2.20 -20.44 12.44
N ILE A 464 -2.32 -19.16 12.09
CA ILE A 464 -1.42 -18.09 12.53
C ILE A 464 -1.32 -18.06 14.06
N LEU A 465 -2.44 -18.07 14.78
CA LEU A 465 -2.46 -18.03 16.24
C LEU A 465 -1.84 -19.28 16.88
N ILE A 466 -2.16 -20.48 16.35
CA ILE A 466 -1.63 -21.72 16.86
C ILE A 466 -0.09 -21.80 16.65
N PHE A 467 0.37 -21.55 15.44
CA PHE A 467 1.79 -21.69 15.11
C PHE A 467 2.65 -20.58 15.74
N SER A 468 2.14 -19.36 15.90
CA SER A 468 2.83 -18.30 16.65
C SER A 468 2.96 -18.65 18.15
N PHE A 469 1.92 -19.25 18.76
CA PHE A 469 1.99 -19.75 20.14
C PHE A 469 3.01 -20.88 20.29
N LEU A 470 2.94 -21.90 19.41
CA LEU A 470 3.86 -23.04 19.44
C LEU A 470 5.31 -22.60 19.24
N SER A 471 5.56 -21.70 18.30
CA SER A 471 6.89 -21.14 18.06
C SER A 471 7.43 -20.42 19.32
N ALA A 472 6.61 -19.56 19.93
CA ALA A 472 7.00 -18.86 21.15
C ALA A 472 7.23 -19.83 22.33
N LEU A 473 6.37 -20.83 22.48
CA LEU A 473 6.52 -21.83 23.55
C LEU A 473 7.82 -22.63 23.40
N ILE A 474 8.11 -23.13 22.21
CA ILE A 474 9.35 -23.86 21.90
C ILE A 474 10.56 -22.93 22.10
N ALA A 475 10.50 -21.69 21.62
CA ALA A 475 11.57 -20.71 21.76
C ALA A 475 11.87 -20.39 23.24
N ASN A 476 10.84 -20.17 24.04
CA ASN A 476 10.99 -19.84 25.46
C ASN A 476 11.47 -21.04 26.29
N LEU A 477 11.00 -22.26 26.00
CA LEU A 477 11.49 -23.50 26.61
C LEU A 477 12.97 -23.75 26.25
N ALA A 478 13.31 -23.53 24.97
CA ALA A 478 14.71 -23.64 24.52
C ALA A 478 15.60 -22.59 25.20
N ALA A 479 15.16 -21.34 25.30
CA ALA A 479 15.86 -20.27 25.98
C ALA A 479 16.13 -20.63 27.43
N PHE A 480 15.12 -21.07 28.18
CA PHE A 480 15.25 -21.49 29.55
C PHE A 480 16.22 -22.66 29.73
N SER A 481 16.10 -23.70 28.88
CA SER A 481 16.94 -24.89 28.96
C SER A 481 18.40 -24.60 28.60
N LEU A 482 18.63 -23.73 27.58
CA LEU A 482 19.97 -23.42 27.10
C LEU A 482 20.67 -22.32 27.93
N THR A 483 19.94 -21.58 28.77
CA THR A 483 20.53 -20.47 29.56
C THR A 483 21.79 -20.90 30.33
N SER A 484 21.76 -22.00 31.08
CA SER A 484 22.92 -22.47 31.87
C SER A 484 24.10 -22.89 31.00
N TYR A 485 23.82 -23.44 29.81
CA TYR A 485 24.84 -23.81 28.85
C TYR A 485 25.53 -22.59 28.24
N ILE A 486 24.72 -21.60 27.81
CA ILE A 486 25.19 -20.33 27.24
C ILE A 486 25.97 -19.55 28.29
N GLU A 487 25.49 -19.49 29.54
CA GLU A 487 26.17 -18.88 30.67
C GLU A 487 27.59 -19.47 30.86
N SER A 488 27.71 -20.80 30.85
CA SER A 488 29.00 -21.51 30.94
C SER A 488 29.89 -21.23 29.73
N MET A 489 29.36 -21.28 28.53
CA MET A 489 30.10 -21.06 27.27
C MET A 489 30.70 -19.66 27.19
N PHE A 490 29.95 -18.64 27.56
CA PHE A 490 30.39 -17.25 27.56
C PHE A 490 31.02 -16.82 28.88
N ARG A 491 31.17 -17.74 29.89
CA ARG A 491 31.73 -17.47 31.22
C ARG A 491 31.05 -16.25 31.89
N LEU A 492 29.74 -16.20 31.83
CA LEU A 492 28.95 -15.13 32.44
C LEU A 492 28.51 -15.54 33.85
N THR A 493 28.22 -14.55 34.67
CA THR A 493 27.68 -14.75 36.02
C THR A 493 26.30 -14.12 36.08
N SER A 494 25.26 -14.90 35.79
CA SER A 494 23.87 -14.46 35.85
C SER A 494 23.37 -14.37 37.29
N SER A 495 22.20 -13.72 37.48
CA SER A 495 21.48 -13.71 38.76
C SER A 495 21.17 -15.14 39.24
N PHE A 496 20.92 -16.07 38.33
CA PHE A 496 20.68 -17.48 38.65
C PHE A 496 21.93 -18.17 39.22
N LYS A 497 23.07 -17.94 38.61
CA LYS A 497 24.34 -18.50 39.12
C LYS A 497 24.68 -17.93 40.48
N LEU A 498 24.43 -16.64 40.69
CA LEU A 498 24.61 -16.02 42.00
C LEU A 498 23.64 -16.60 43.05
N SER A 499 22.39 -16.85 42.70
CA SER A 499 21.43 -17.51 43.59
C SER A 499 21.84 -18.94 43.93
N GLU A 500 22.29 -19.70 42.92
CA GLU A 500 22.83 -21.05 43.13
C GLU A 500 24.04 -21.05 44.05
N LEU A 501 25.00 -20.13 43.88
CA LEU A 501 26.14 -19.94 44.73
C LEU A 501 25.76 -19.48 46.15
N ALA A 502 24.69 -18.75 46.30
CA ALA A 502 24.18 -18.29 47.60
C ALA A 502 23.24 -19.32 48.28
N ASP A 503 22.98 -20.46 47.66
CA ASP A 503 22.24 -21.56 48.28
C ASP A 503 23.12 -22.22 49.36
N ARG A 504 22.59 -22.33 50.59
CA ARG A 504 23.29 -22.99 51.71
C ARG A 504 23.58 -24.45 51.43
N ASN A 505 22.83 -25.10 50.56
CA ASN A 505 23.07 -26.48 50.16
C ASN A 505 24.19 -26.63 49.09
N HIS A 506 24.76 -25.52 48.62
CA HIS A 506 25.85 -25.58 47.67
C HIS A 506 27.02 -26.37 48.24
N PRO A 507 27.63 -27.32 47.50
CA PRO A 507 28.65 -28.23 48.02
C PRO A 507 29.80 -27.54 48.76
N ALA A 508 30.26 -26.38 48.26
CA ALA A 508 31.34 -25.65 48.91
C ALA A 508 30.92 -24.98 50.23
N LEU A 509 29.67 -24.54 50.37
CA LEU A 509 29.12 -23.98 51.61
C LEU A 509 28.85 -25.10 52.63
N ARG A 510 28.38 -26.26 52.19
CA ARG A 510 28.30 -27.47 53.02
C ARG A 510 29.67 -27.90 53.52
N TYR A 511 30.67 -27.89 52.65
CA TYR A 511 32.06 -28.19 53.06
C TYR A 511 32.59 -27.19 54.10
N LEU A 512 32.26 -25.90 53.98
CA LEU A 512 32.56 -24.88 54.98
C LEU A 512 31.81 -25.12 56.30
N GLU A 513 30.56 -25.50 56.26
CA GLU A 513 29.72 -25.83 57.40
C GLU A 513 30.28 -27.03 58.19
N ASP A 514 30.62 -28.10 57.48
CA ASP A 514 31.15 -29.36 58.08
C ASP A 514 32.51 -29.19 58.70
N ASN A 515 33.41 -28.35 58.15
CA ASN A 515 34.79 -28.23 58.58
C ASN A 515 35.10 -27.00 59.45
N ALA A 516 34.29 -25.90 59.32
CA ALA A 516 34.52 -24.63 59.97
C ALA A 516 33.22 -23.93 60.33
N ILE A 517 32.41 -24.51 61.22
CA ILE A 517 31.04 -24.06 61.53
C ILE A 517 30.97 -22.61 62.02
N GLY A 518 31.99 -22.15 62.79
CA GLY A 518 32.08 -20.77 63.26
C GLY A 518 32.22 -19.77 62.09
N THR A 519 33.15 -20.12 61.17
CA THR A 519 33.38 -19.35 59.95
C THR A 519 32.15 -19.38 59.03
N PHE A 520 31.46 -20.51 58.92
CA PHE A 520 30.21 -20.62 58.16
C PHE A 520 29.15 -19.64 58.69
N ASN A 521 28.87 -19.66 60.02
CA ASN A 521 27.90 -18.75 60.65
C ASN A 521 28.31 -17.28 60.49
N HIS A 522 29.62 -16.98 60.66
CA HIS A 522 30.14 -15.64 60.40
C HIS A 522 29.88 -15.20 58.95
N SER A 523 30.18 -16.03 57.96
CA SER A 523 29.97 -15.73 56.56
C SER A 523 28.49 -15.49 56.22
N LEU A 524 27.55 -16.22 56.80
CA LEU A 524 26.12 -15.99 56.63
C LEU A 524 25.67 -14.62 57.17
N VAL A 525 26.17 -14.22 58.38
CA VAL A 525 25.85 -12.91 58.93
C VAL A 525 26.44 -11.79 58.10
N VAL A 526 27.72 -11.90 57.71
CA VAL A 526 28.40 -10.92 56.84
C VAL A 526 27.70 -10.83 55.51
N GLY A 527 27.28 -11.95 54.90
CA GLY A 527 26.56 -11.96 53.64
C GLY A 527 25.19 -11.25 53.74
N THR A 528 24.49 -11.42 54.86
CA THR A 528 23.20 -10.72 55.07
C THR A 528 23.43 -9.21 55.20
N LEU A 529 24.48 -8.79 55.90
CA LEU A 529 24.81 -7.36 56.03
C LEU A 529 25.26 -6.75 54.70
N ALA A 530 26.12 -7.47 53.95
CA ALA A 530 26.61 -7.05 52.65
C ALA A 530 25.47 -6.91 51.64
N ASP A 531 24.53 -7.84 51.62
CA ASP A 531 23.32 -7.78 50.78
C ASP A 531 22.50 -6.53 51.05
N ARG A 532 22.18 -6.26 52.33
CA ARG A 532 21.41 -5.09 52.74
C ARG A 532 22.12 -3.78 52.41
N ALA A 533 23.43 -3.72 52.64
CA ALA A 533 24.25 -2.56 52.32
C ALA A 533 24.32 -2.29 50.83
N ALA A 534 24.58 -3.32 50.02
CA ALA A 534 24.62 -3.23 48.57
C ALA A 534 23.29 -2.77 47.99
N ASN A 535 22.19 -3.34 48.47
CA ASN A 535 20.85 -2.95 48.06
C ASN A 535 20.57 -1.45 48.36
N LYS A 536 20.96 -0.96 49.55
CA LYS A 536 20.75 0.42 49.97
C LYS A 536 21.46 1.45 49.08
N ILE A 537 22.62 1.09 48.49
CA ILE A 537 23.38 1.96 47.59
C ILE A 537 23.13 1.66 46.11
N GLY A 538 22.18 0.78 45.79
CA GLY A 538 21.87 0.40 44.41
C GLY A 538 22.97 -0.45 43.74
N ALA A 539 23.82 -1.15 44.52
CA ALA A 539 24.81 -2.10 44.01
C ALA A 539 24.20 -3.50 43.90
N ASN A 540 24.91 -4.44 43.25
CA ASN A 540 24.45 -5.82 43.08
C ASN A 540 24.49 -6.56 44.42
N SER A 541 23.33 -6.69 45.09
CA SER A 541 23.17 -7.28 46.39
C SER A 541 23.41 -8.80 46.40
N GLN A 542 23.01 -9.50 45.34
CA GLN A 542 23.21 -10.94 45.19
C GLN A 542 24.70 -11.29 45.06
N LEU A 543 25.44 -10.49 44.25
CA LEU A 543 26.87 -10.64 44.10
C LEU A 543 27.58 -10.40 45.44
N ALA A 544 27.20 -9.32 46.15
CA ALA A 544 27.79 -9.01 47.47
C ALA A 544 27.55 -10.14 48.48
N ARG A 545 26.35 -10.72 48.52
CA ARG A 545 25.99 -11.87 49.37
C ARG A 545 26.80 -13.10 49.00
N ALA A 546 26.83 -13.47 47.71
CA ALA A 546 27.60 -14.63 47.28
C ALA A 546 29.09 -14.49 47.59
N MET A 547 29.70 -13.33 47.29
CA MET A 547 31.12 -13.07 47.65
C MET A 547 31.36 -13.19 49.13
N ALA A 548 30.45 -12.66 49.97
CA ALA A 548 30.58 -12.73 51.41
C ALA A 548 30.46 -14.18 51.97
N TYR A 549 29.67 -15.04 51.34
CA TYR A 549 29.54 -16.44 51.75
C TYR A 549 30.85 -17.23 51.55
N TYR A 550 31.62 -16.90 50.51
CA TYR A 550 32.83 -17.62 50.13
C TYR A 550 34.13 -16.95 50.55
N HIS A 551 34.11 -15.72 51.11
CA HIS A 551 35.33 -14.94 51.36
C HIS A 551 36.34 -15.62 52.28
N ASP A 552 35.83 -16.43 53.21
CA ASP A 552 36.62 -17.12 54.24
C ASP A 552 36.68 -18.64 54.03
N LEU A 553 36.34 -19.16 52.86
CA LEU A 553 36.35 -20.59 52.55
C LEU A 553 37.72 -21.22 52.81
N GLY A 554 38.83 -20.48 52.62
CA GLY A 554 40.18 -20.95 52.88
C GLY A 554 40.51 -21.25 54.33
N LYS A 555 39.70 -20.80 55.27
CA LYS A 555 39.86 -21.16 56.70
C LYS A 555 39.60 -22.65 56.99
N THR A 556 38.94 -23.36 56.06
CA THR A 556 38.68 -24.80 56.12
C THR A 556 40.01 -25.64 56.12
N VAL A 557 41.11 -25.05 55.66
CA VAL A 557 42.43 -25.75 55.67
C VAL A 557 42.96 -25.99 57.09
N ASN A 558 42.84 -25.00 57.96
CA ASN A 558 43.23 -25.07 59.37
C ASN A 558 42.19 -24.35 60.27
N PRO A 559 41.00 -24.91 60.49
CA PRO A 559 39.87 -24.21 61.12
C PRO A 559 40.17 -23.75 62.56
N THR A 560 40.82 -24.54 63.34
CA THR A 560 41.14 -24.28 64.73
C THR A 560 42.11 -23.11 64.98
N MET A 561 42.81 -22.65 63.92
CA MET A 561 43.61 -21.41 63.97
C MET A 561 42.78 -20.14 64.02
N PHE A 562 41.49 -20.22 63.75
CA PHE A 562 40.62 -19.07 63.76
C PHE A 562 39.64 -19.12 64.97
N VAL A 563 39.59 -18.01 65.69
CA VAL A 563 38.93 -17.92 67.01
C VAL A 563 37.48 -18.35 66.99
N GLU A 564 36.76 -18.06 65.91
CA GLU A 564 35.37 -18.40 65.73
C GLU A 564 35.10 -19.91 65.62
N ASN A 565 36.12 -20.73 65.35
CA ASN A 565 36.01 -22.18 65.28
C ASN A 565 36.68 -22.89 66.51
N GLN A 566 37.24 -22.16 67.47
CA GLN A 566 37.83 -22.72 68.68
C GLN A 566 36.69 -23.01 69.70
N ILE A 567 36.36 -24.30 69.87
CA ILE A 567 35.30 -24.70 70.80
C ILE A 567 36.02 -25.32 72.02
N GLY A 568 36.22 -24.52 73.11
CA GLY A 568 36.72 -25.01 74.39
C GLY A 568 38.18 -25.51 74.44
N SER A 569 39.01 -25.19 73.44
CA SER A 569 40.44 -25.58 73.35
C SER A 569 41.35 -24.40 73.71
N SER A 570 42.62 -24.71 74.12
CA SER A 570 43.67 -23.70 74.23
C SER A 570 43.93 -23.07 72.84
N ASN A 571 44.24 -21.78 72.84
CA ASN A 571 44.47 -21.05 71.57
C ASN A 571 45.78 -21.61 70.91
N PRO A 572 45.68 -22.19 69.68
CA PRO A 572 46.84 -22.74 68.98
C PRO A 572 47.98 -21.73 68.69
N HIS A 573 47.64 -20.42 68.74
CA HIS A 573 48.60 -19.34 68.54
C HIS A 573 49.46 -19.03 69.71
N ASP A 574 49.13 -19.51 70.93
CA ASP A 574 49.90 -19.22 72.13
C ASP A 574 51.34 -19.81 72.15
N GLY A 575 51.55 -20.84 71.36
CA GLY A 575 52.89 -21.49 71.23
C GLY A 575 53.67 -21.06 69.98
N LEU A 576 53.12 -20.12 69.15
CA LEU A 576 53.75 -19.72 67.89
C LEU A 576 54.44 -18.36 67.96
N LEU A 577 55.49 -18.18 67.13
CA LEU A 577 56.02 -16.82 66.94
C LEU A 577 55.05 -15.92 66.27
N PRO A 578 55.01 -14.60 66.61
CA PRO A 578 54.02 -13.66 66.01
C PRO A 578 53.99 -13.63 64.47
N MET A 579 55.20 -13.83 63.87
CA MET A 579 55.28 -13.85 62.39
C MET A 579 54.69 -15.13 61.81
N GLU A 580 54.86 -16.28 62.46
CA GLU A 580 54.31 -17.57 62.06
C GLU A 580 52.77 -17.52 62.17
N SER A 581 52.26 -17.04 63.29
CA SER A 581 50.84 -16.80 63.50
C SER A 581 50.24 -15.90 62.44
N ALA A 582 50.89 -14.77 62.15
CA ALA A 582 50.39 -13.84 61.09
C ALA A 582 50.45 -14.48 59.69
N ASN A 583 51.46 -15.34 59.41
CA ASN A 583 51.50 -16.02 58.10
C ASN A 583 50.38 -17.06 57.96
N ILE A 584 50.09 -17.83 59.01
CA ILE A 584 48.98 -18.79 59.03
C ILE A 584 47.65 -18.05 58.82
N LEU A 585 47.39 -16.93 59.52
CA LEU A 585 46.20 -16.16 59.38
C LEU A 585 46.01 -15.57 57.92
N LYS A 586 47.14 -15.15 57.29
CA LYS A 586 47.10 -14.66 55.89
C LYS A 586 47.00 -15.80 54.88
N ALA A 587 47.40 -17.01 55.19
CA ALA A 587 47.41 -18.13 54.25
C ALA A 587 46.01 -18.53 53.76
N HIS A 588 44.92 -18.24 54.53
CA HIS A 588 43.60 -18.58 54.10
C HIS A 588 43.16 -17.84 52.77
N VAL A 589 43.66 -16.62 52.53
CA VAL A 589 43.40 -15.90 51.31
C VAL A 589 44.03 -16.57 50.09
N THR A 590 45.27 -17.07 50.24
CA THR A 590 45.96 -17.79 49.15
C THR A 590 45.44 -19.22 49.00
N ALA A 591 44.98 -19.87 50.05
CA ALA A 591 44.36 -21.20 50.00
C ALA A 591 43.06 -21.21 49.14
N VAL A 592 42.26 -20.18 49.20
CA VAL A 592 41.03 -20.06 48.32
C VAL A 592 41.43 -20.05 46.85
N SER A 593 42.47 -19.33 46.49
CA SER A 593 43.00 -19.28 45.11
C SER A 593 43.44 -20.64 44.58
N TYR A 594 44.12 -21.45 45.43
CA TYR A 594 44.56 -22.79 45.05
C TYR A 594 43.46 -23.85 44.99
N THR A 595 42.45 -23.77 45.83
CA THR A 595 41.31 -24.70 45.80
C THR A 595 40.43 -24.47 44.54
N HIS A 596 40.27 -23.23 44.10
CA HIS A 596 39.55 -22.93 42.83
C HIS A 596 40.32 -23.43 41.60
N LEU A 597 41.64 -23.31 41.54
CA LEU A 597 42.45 -23.81 40.42
C LEU A 597 42.39 -25.34 40.33
N ARG A 598 42.51 -26.09 41.46
CA ARG A 598 42.35 -27.55 41.47
C ARG A 598 40.93 -28.04 41.14
N ALA A 599 39.90 -27.34 41.52
CA ALA A 599 38.52 -27.71 41.16
C ALA A 599 38.26 -27.64 39.65
N HIS A 600 39.01 -26.82 38.92
CA HIS A 600 38.98 -26.81 37.46
C HIS A 600 39.80 -27.93 36.81
N GLU A 601 40.93 -28.36 37.43
CA GLU A 601 41.78 -29.44 36.91
C GLU A 601 41.17 -30.84 37.14
N THR A 602 40.39 -31.04 38.20
CA THR A 602 39.77 -32.35 38.52
C THR A 602 38.49 -32.63 37.72
N ARG A 603 37.98 -31.70 36.89
CA ARG A 603 36.89 -31.94 35.93
C ARG A 603 37.36 -32.48 34.57
N SER A 604 38.65 -32.73 34.39
CA SER A 604 39.24 -33.27 33.15
C SER A 604 39.51 -34.77 33.20
N TYR A 605 38.91 -35.52 34.13
CA TYR A 605 38.93 -36.97 34.18
C TYR A 605 37.54 -37.54 34.34
#